data_843c0ef8ca752fc4e5bea720f2ade72c
#
_entry.id   843c0ef8ca752fc4e5bea720f2ade72c
#
_cell.length_a   1.000
_cell.length_b   1.000
_cell.length_c   1.000
_cell.angle_alpha   90.00
_cell.angle_beta   90.00
_cell.angle_gamma   90.00
#
_symmetry.space_group_name_H-M   'P 1'
#
loop_
_entity.id
_entity.type
_entity.pdbx_description
1 polymer ?
#
loop_
_entity_poly.entity_id
_entity_poly.type
_entity_poly.pdbx_seq_one_letter_code
_entity_poly.pdbx_strand_id
1 'polypeptide(L)'
;WYGFVYPRGGRGFRGMAFPVGPYPPPVRAGDFLIASGQLGLGAAGLVDGGVAAQLRQAIANLAALLESAGASLSDVVKTTVFLVDMDDYAVMNEVYCEGFGDHRPARSAVAVAALPLGARVEIEAVVHAPA
;
A
#
# COMPACT_ATOMS: atom_id res chain seq x y z
N TRP A 1 -8.71 -3.83 -10.05
CA TRP A 1 -9.23 -2.77 -9.19
C TRP A 1 -8.15 -2.06 -8.51
N TYR A 2 -8.02 -0.87 -8.86
CA TYR A 2 -7.23 -0.08 -7.99
C TYR A 2 -8.18 0.55 -7.03
N GLY A 3 -8.20 -0.05 -6.02
CA GLY A 3 -8.68 0.20 -4.94
C GLY A 3 -9.38 1.41 -4.54
N PHE A 4 -9.44 2.44 -5.17
CA PHE A 4 -9.98 3.60 -4.54
C PHE A 4 -10.92 4.38 -5.40
N VAL A 5 -12.14 4.43 -5.02
CA VAL A 5 -12.98 5.52 -5.40
C VAL A 5 -12.97 6.53 -4.29
N TYR A 6 -12.79 7.73 -4.65
CA TYR A 6 -13.05 8.82 -3.77
C TYR A 6 -14.54 8.83 -3.44
N PRO A 7 -14.93 8.55 -2.23
CA PRO A 7 -16.34 8.58 -1.90
C PRO A 7 -16.84 10.00 -2.01
N ARG A 8 -17.83 10.18 -2.84
CA ARG A 8 -18.50 11.46 -2.91
C ARG A 8 -19.06 11.80 -1.54
N GLY A 9 -18.60 12.91 -0.98
CA GLY A 9 -19.02 13.35 0.35
C GLY A 9 -18.08 12.99 1.49
N GLY A 10 -17.05 12.28 1.25
CA GLY A 10 -15.83 12.19 2.04
C GLY A 10 -15.91 11.89 3.53
N ARG A 11 -17.04 11.49 4.08
CA ARG A 11 -17.18 11.40 5.54
C ARG A 11 -16.47 10.21 6.16
N GLY A 12 -16.28 9.12 5.44
CA GLY A 12 -15.65 7.91 5.97
C GLY A 12 -14.13 7.88 5.83
N PHE A 13 -13.53 8.86 5.15
CA PHE A 13 -12.14 8.79 4.75
C PHE A 13 -11.32 10.02 5.11
N ARG A 14 -11.74 10.75 6.14
CA ARG A 14 -10.98 11.90 6.61
C ARG A 14 -9.61 11.47 7.11
N GLY A 15 -8.57 12.06 6.54
CA GLY A 15 -7.18 11.75 6.90
C GLY A 15 -6.61 10.52 6.22
N MET A 16 -7.38 9.83 5.39
CA MET A 16 -6.91 8.70 4.59
C MET A 16 -6.60 9.12 3.16
N ALA A 17 -5.79 8.32 2.48
CA ALA A 17 -5.52 8.50 1.07
C ALA A 17 -6.82 8.42 0.26
N PHE A 18 -6.86 9.19 -0.84
CA PHE A 18 -8.03 9.20 -1.70
C PHE A 18 -8.02 8.02 -2.65
N PRO A 19 -9.09 7.26 -2.64
CA PRO A 19 -9.19 6.16 -3.57
C PRO A 19 -9.31 6.63 -5.01
N VAL A 20 -8.81 5.84 -5.93
CA VAL A 20 -8.94 6.01 -7.37
C VAL A 20 -9.88 5.03 -8.02
N GLY A 21 -10.50 4.18 -7.27
CA GLY A 21 -11.48 3.21 -7.72
C GLY A 21 -12.19 2.65 -6.51
N PRO A 22 -13.29 1.92 -6.66
CA PRO A 22 -13.91 1.29 -5.50
C PRO A 22 -12.93 0.30 -4.90
N TYR A 23 -12.74 0.40 -3.59
CA TYR A 23 -11.96 -0.60 -2.89
C TYR A 23 -12.62 -0.94 -1.58
N PRO A 24 -12.60 -2.20 -1.22
CA PRO A 24 -13.10 -2.61 0.08
C PRO A 24 -12.05 -2.32 1.16
N PRO A 25 -12.45 -2.33 2.42
CA PRO A 25 -11.48 -2.57 3.49
C PRO A 25 -10.76 -3.90 3.25
N PRO A 26 -9.73 -4.23 4.01
CA PRO A 26 -9.06 -5.53 3.84
C PRO A 26 -10.08 -6.66 3.87
N VAL A 27 -9.99 -7.55 2.90
CA VAL A 27 -10.94 -8.66 2.75
C VAL A 27 -10.47 -9.84 3.59
N ARG A 28 -11.36 -10.33 4.46
CA ARG A 28 -11.02 -11.52 5.25
C ARG A 28 -11.26 -12.80 4.45
N ALA A 29 -10.26 -13.67 4.47
CA ALA A 29 -10.32 -15.01 3.90
C ALA A 29 -9.77 -15.98 4.95
N GLY A 30 -10.65 -16.55 5.77
CA GLY A 30 -10.24 -17.36 6.90
C GLY A 30 -9.41 -16.55 7.90
N ASP A 31 -8.19 -17.02 8.15
CA ASP A 31 -7.26 -16.34 9.06
C ASP A 31 -6.45 -15.23 8.38
N PHE A 32 -6.74 -14.93 7.11
CA PHE A 32 -5.98 -13.95 6.35
C PHE A 32 -6.81 -12.71 6.07
N LEU A 33 -6.13 -11.58 6.01
CA LEU A 33 -6.65 -10.33 5.46
C LEU A 33 -5.90 -10.02 4.17
N ILE A 34 -6.64 -9.68 3.13
CA ILE A 34 -6.09 -9.33 1.84
C ILE A 34 -6.27 -7.83 1.64
N ALA A 35 -5.19 -7.11 1.56
CA ALA A 35 -5.23 -5.66 1.35
C ALA A 35 -5.06 -5.34 -0.14
N SER A 36 -5.91 -4.45 -0.64
CA SER A 36 -5.77 -3.91 -1.99
C SER A 36 -4.46 -3.13 -2.12
N GLY A 37 -4.02 -2.92 -3.35
CA GLY A 37 -2.82 -2.15 -3.64
C GLY A 37 -2.88 -0.73 -3.09
N GLN A 38 -1.81 -0.29 -2.47
CA GLN A 38 -1.68 1.05 -1.90
C GLN A 38 -0.70 1.87 -2.73
N LEU A 39 -1.12 3.06 -3.07
CA LEU A 39 -0.30 4.09 -3.71
C LEU A 39 0.17 5.09 -2.65
N GLY A 40 1.14 5.89 -3.01
CA GLY A 40 1.63 6.98 -2.15
C GLY A 40 0.70 8.20 -2.14
N LEU A 41 -0.57 7.98 -1.80
CA LEU A 41 -1.58 9.02 -1.78
C LEU A 41 -1.69 9.65 -0.40
N GLY A 42 -1.47 10.94 -0.33
CA GLY A 42 -1.75 11.76 0.84
C GLY A 42 -3.06 12.53 0.69
N ALA A 43 -3.28 13.51 1.54
CA ALA A 43 -4.50 14.30 1.55
C ALA A 43 -4.72 15.11 0.26
N ALA A 44 -3.66 15.51 -0.40
CA ALA A 44 -3.72 16.32 -1.62
C ALA A 44 -3.47 15.52 -2.91
N GLY A 45 -3.45 14.18 -2.83
CA GLY A 45 -3.15 13.31 -3.95
C GLY A 45 -1.80 12.64 -3.82
N LEU A 46 -1.21 12.24 -4.94
CA LEU A 46 0.09 11.58 -4.95
C LEU A 46 1.16 12.50 -4.36
N VAL A 47 1.92 12.00 -3.39
CA VAL A 47 2.93 12.82 -2.70
C VAL A 47 4.12 13.11 -3.62
N ASP A 48 4.73 14.28 -3.41
CA ASP A 48 5.97 14.65 -4.09
C ASP A 48 7.17 13.91 -3.48
N GLY A 49 8.23 13.76 -4.25
CA GLY A 49 9.48 13.18 -3.77
C GLY A 49 9.84 11.84 -4.38
N GLY A 50 9.19 11.47 -5.48
CA GLY A 50 9.54 10.28 -6.24
C GLY A 50 9.20 8.98 -5.53
N VAL A 51 9.86 7.89 -5.92
CA VAL A 51 9.58 6.55 -5.42
C VAL A 51 9.75 6.44 -3.91
N ALA A 52 10.74 7.10 -3.34
CA ALA A 52 11.00 7.04 -1.90
C ALA A 52 9.83 7.59 -1.08
N ALA A 53 9.41 8.81 -1.40
CA ALA A 53 8.29 9.45 -0.69
C ALA A 53 6.98 8.70 -0.94
N GLN A 54 6.75 8.26 -2.18
CA GLN A 54 5.54 7.51 -2.53
C GLN A 54 5.46 6.19 -1.78
N LEU A 55 6.56 5.46 -1.68
CA LEU A 55 6.55 4.18 -0.96
C LEU A 55 6.39 4.37 0.54
N ARG A 56 7.04 5.38 1.14
CA ARG A 56 6.82 5.71 2.56
C ARG A 56 5.34 5.96 2.84
N GLN A 57 4.71 6.76 1.99
CA GLN A 57 3.28 7.05 2.14
C GLN A 57 2.41 5.83 1.90
N ALA A 58 2.75 5.01 0.90
CA ALA A 58 2.00 3.79 0.61
C ALA A 58 2.07 2.80 1.79
N ILE A 59 3.24 2.62 2.38
CA ILE A 59 3.41 1.76 3.56
C ILE A 59 2.65 2.33 4.77
N ALA A 60 2.68 3.64 4.97
CA ALA A 60 1.89 4.29 6.03
C ALA A 60 0.39 4.07 5.82
N ASN A 61 -0.08 4.18 4.57
CA ASN A 61 -1.47 3.91 4.23
C ASN A 61 -1.84 2.46 4.48
N LEU A 62 -0.96 1.53 4.12
CA LEU A 62 -1.15 0.10 4.41
C LEU A 62 -1.24 -0.14 5.91
N ALA A 63 -0.33 0.44 6.69
CA ALA A 63 -0.33 0.30 8.14
C ALA A 63 -1.63 0.80 8.76
N ALA A 64 -2.11 1.97 8.35
CA ALA A 64 -3.37 2.54 8.83
C ALA A 64 -4.57 1.66 8.47
N LEU A 65 -4.57 1.13 7.25
CA LEU A 65 -5.62 0.24 6.77
C LEU A 65 -5.67 -1.04 7.60
N LEU A 66 -4.52 -1.64 7.88
CA LEU A 66 -4.43 -2.85 8.70
C LEU A 66 -4.83 -2.59 10.15
N GLU A 67 -4.42 -1.45 10.70
CA GLU A 67 -4.78 -1.06 12.05
C GLU A 67 -6.30 -0.94 12.21
N SER A 68 -6.99 -0.38 11.21
CA SER A 68 -8.45 -0.30 11.21
C SER A 68 -9.13 -1.67 11.23
N ALA A 69 -8.44 -2.72 10.82
CA ALA A 69 -8.90 -4.10 10.82
C ALA A 69 -8.34 -4.94 11.98
N GLY A 70 -7.67 -4.30 12.93
CA GLY A 70 -7.09 -4.98 14.09
C GLY A 70 -5.77 -5.71 13.84
N ALA A 71 -5.07 -5.36 12.77
CA ALA A 71 -3.79 -5.97 12.42
C ALA A 71 -2.69 -4.91 12.31
N SER A 72 -1.47 -5.34 12.04
CA SER A 72 -0.32 -4.45 11.91
C SER A 72 0.62 -4.94 10.81
N LEU A 73 1.62 -4.13 10.47
CA LEU A 73 2.63 -4.52 9.48
C LEU A 73 3.38 -5.78 9.88
N SER A 74 3.53 -6.05 11.17
CA SER A 74 4.20 -7.27 11.65
C SER A 74 3.41 -8.54 11.36
N ASP A 75 2.13 -8.43 11.03
CA ASP A 75 1.29 -9.56 10.65
C ASP A 75 1.32 -9.86 9.15
N VAL A 76 1.97 -9.01 8.37
CA VAL A 76 2.09 -9.19 6.92
C VAL A 76 2.97 -10.41 6.63
N VAL A 77 2.47 -11.33 5.80
CA VAL A 77 3.20 -12.54 5.42
C VAL A 77 3.70 -12.49 3.97
N LYS A 78 3.08 -11.68 3.13
CA LYS A 78 3.45 -11.53 1.72
C LYS A 78 3.15 -10.13 1.24
N THR A 79 4.09 -9.55 0.52
CA THR A 79 3.86 -8.33 -0.25
C THR A 79 4.19 -8.53 -1.71
N THR A 80 3.57 -7.72 -2.56
CA THR A 80 4.03 -7.50 -3.93
C THR A 80 4.23 -6.01 -4.12
N VAL A 81 5.40 -5.64 -4.61
CA VAL A 81 5.75 -4.26 -4.92
C VAL A 81 5.82 -4.11 -6.43
N PHE A 82 5.05 -3.15 -6.93
CA PHE A 82 5.01 -2.83 -8.36
C PHE A 82 5.76 -1.52 -8.58
N LEU A 83 6.70 -1.53 -9.49
CA LEU A 83 7.48 -0.37 -9.91
C LEU A 83 7.18 -0.07 -11.39
N VAL A 84 7.34 1.17 -11.80
CA VAL A 84 7.31 1.50 -13.24
C VAL A 84 8.71 1.49 -13.84
N ASP A 85 9.76 1.48 -13.01
CA ASP A 85 11.15 1.49 -13.44
C ASP A 85 12.00 0.69 -12.45
N MET A 86 12.65 -0.37 -12.92
CA MET A 86 13.52 -1.18 -12.07
C MET A 86 14.78 -0.44 -11.62
N ASP A 87 15.11 0.70 -12.21
CA ASP A 87 16.19 1.54 -11.70
C ASP A 87 15.89 2.10 -10.31
N ASP A 88 14.60 2.12 -9.92
CA ASP A 88 14.17 2.51 -8.58
C ASP A 88 14.28 1.39 -7.54
N TYR A 89 14.75 0.21 -7.93
CA TYR A 89 14.74 -0.99 -7.07
C TYR A 89 15.56 -0.80 -5.78
N ALA A 90 16.74 -0.23 -5.88
CA ALA A 90 17.60 -0.03 -4.70
C ALA A 90 16.98 0.95 -3.70
N VAL A 91 16.44 2.06 -4.18
CA VAL A 91 15.75 3.04 -3.33
C VAL A 91 14.50 2.42 -2.72
N MET A 92 13.74 1.67 -3.51
CA MET A 92 12.57 0.94 -3.02
C MET A 92 12.96 0.02 -1.86
N ASN A 93 14.04 -0.74 -1.99
CA ASN A 93 14.50 -1.64 -0.93
C ASN A 93 14.82 -0.90 0.37
N GLU A 94 15.50 0.24 0.28
CA GLU A 94 15.83 1.05 1.46
C GLU A 94 14.56 1.48 2.21
N VAL A 95 13.61 2.04 1.49
CA VAL A 95 12.37 2.54 2.08
C VAL A 95 11.51 1.39 2.59
N TYR A 96 11.46 0.27 1.87
CA TYR A 96 10.77 -0.94 2.30
C TYR A 96 11.30 -1.44 3.63
N CYS A 97 12.62 -1.50 3.79
CA CYS A 97 13.25 -1.92 5.04
C CYS A 97 12.98 -0.93 6.18
N GLU A 98 12.98 0.37 5.91
CA GLU A 98 12.58 1.36 6.91
C GLU A 98 11.15 1.10 7.41
N GLY A 99 10.24 0.86 6.48
CA GLY A 99 8.82 0.71 6.79
C GLY A 99 8.49 -0.56 7.56
N PHE A 100 9.11 -1.68 7.20
CA PHE A 100 8.86 -2.97 7.85
C PHE A 100 9.80 -3.24 9.03
N GLY A 101 10.81 -2.42 9.24
CA GLY A 101 11.79 -2.65 10.30
C GLY A 101 12.54 -3.96 10.10
N ASP A 102 12.61 -4.79 11.12
CA ASP A 102 13.26 -6.11 11.05
C ASP A 102 12.36 -7.19 10.46
N HIS A 103 11.08 -6.89 10.28
CA HIS A 103 10.13 -7.85 9.73
C HIS A 103 10.34 -8.02 8.22
N ARG A 104 10.42 -9.27 7.77
CA ARG A 104 10.67 -9.61 6.36
C ARG A 104 9.60 -10.54 5.84
N PRO A 105 8.46 -10.02 5.38
CA PRO A 105 7.48 -10.86 4.68
C PRO A 105 8.07 -11.40 3.38
N ALA A 106 7.50 -12.49 2.89
CA ALA A 106 7.80 -12.94 1.53
C ALA A 106 7.45 -11.80 0.56
N ARG A 107 8.25 -11.62 -0.49
CA ARG A 107 8.06 -10.49 -1.41
C ARG A 107 8.33 -10.87 -2.85
N SER A 108 7.51 -10.33 -3.73
CA SER A 108 7.83 -10.20 -5.15
C SER A 108 7.91 -8.71 -5.47
N ALA A 109 8.84 -8.32 -6.33
CA ALA A 109 8.96 -6.97 -6.82
C ALA A 109 9.17 -7.02 -8.32
N VAL A 110 8.31 -6.33 -9.06
CA VAL A 110 8.29 -6.38 -10.53
C VAL A 110 8.05 -4.98 -11.09
N ALA A 111 8.50 -4.77 -12.32
CA ALA A 111 8.15 -3.57 -13.06
C ALA A 111 6.90 -3.82 -13.88
N VAL A 112 6.05 -2.82 -13.98
CA VAL A 112 4.83 -2.80 -14.78
C VAL A 112 4.89 -1.64 -15.76
N ALA A 113 4.03 -1.68 -16.77
CA ALA A 113 4.01 -0.65 -17.81
C ALA A 113 3.59 0.73 -17.27
N ALA A 114 2.65 0.77 -16.33
CA ALA A 114 2.16 2.00 -15.72
C ALA A 114 1.41 1.67 -14.43
N LEU A 115 1.25 2.68 -13.60
CA LEU A 115 0.44 2.63 -12.39
C LEU A 115 -0.57 3.78 -12.41
N PRO A 116 -1.66 3.68 -11.63
CA PRO A 116 -2.67 4.74 -11.60
C PRO A 116 -2.06 6.09 -11.17
N LEU A 117 -2.61 7.17 -11.71
CA LEU A 117 -2.23 8.55 -11.37
C LEU A 117 -0.77 8.89 -11.67
N GLY A 118 -0.11 8.12 -12.51
CA GLY A 118 1.32 8.31 -12.76
C GLY A 118 2.19 7.93 -11.57
N ALA A 119 1.70 7.11 -10.67
CA ALA A 119 2.47 6.64 -9.52
C ALA A 119 3.70 5.84 -9.98
N ARG A 120 4.76 5.90 -9.19
CA ARG A 120 6.00 5.19 -9.47
C ARG A 120 6.10 3.87 -8.72
N VAL A 121 5.27 3.67 -7.72
CA VAL A 121 5.29 2.46 -6.89
C VAL A 121 3.90 2.19 -6.32
N GLU A 122 3.61 0.92 -6.14
CA GLU A 122 2.41 0.42 -5.48
C GLU A 122 2.79 -0.80 -4.65
N ILE A 123 2.12 -1.02 -3.51
CA ILE A 123 2.33 -2.19 -2.68
C ILE A 123 1.00 -2.81 -2.28
N GLU A 124 0.91 -4.13 -2.37
CA GLU A 124 -0.21 -4.90 -1.84
C GLU A 124 0.28 -5.93 -0.83
N ALA A 125 -0.62 -6.44 0.01
CA ALA A 125 -0.22 -7.33 1.09
C ALA A 125 -1.25 -8.40 1.39
N VAL A 126 -0.74 -9.55 1.84
CA VAL A 126 -1.50 -10.61 2.49
C VAL A 126 -1.06 -10.66 3.94
N VAL A 127 -2.01 -10.69 4.86
CA VAL A 127 -1.79 -10.52 6.28
C VAL A 127 -2.40 -11.71 7.03
N HIS A 128 -1.65 -12.32 7.93
CA HIS A 128 -2.15 -13.38 8.80
C HIS A 128 -2.64 -12.75 10.10
N ALA A 129 -3.95 -12.70 10.25
CA ALA A 129 -4.60 -12.06 11.39
C ALA A 129 -5.85 -12.83 11.77
N PRO A 130 -5.71 -13.96 12.47
CA PRO A 130 -6.85 -14.75 12.91
C PRO A 130 -7.84 -13.92 13.72
N ALA A 131 -9.11 -14.21 13.54
CA ALA A 131 -10.19 -13.49 14.25
C ALA A 131 -10.20 -13.81 15.73
#